data_91e5ada6594e07cdbb34efab23831ca5
#
_entry.id   91e5ada6594e07cdbb34efab23831ca5
#
_cell.length_a   1.000
_cell.length_b   1.000
_cell.length_c   1.000
_cell.angle_alpha   90.00
_cell.angle_beta   90.00
_cell.angle_gamma   90.00
#
_symmetry.space_group_name_H-M   'P 1'
#
loop_
_entity.id
_entity.type
_entity.pdbx_description
1 polymer ?
#
loop_
_entity_poly.entity_id
_entity_poly.type
_entity_poly.pdbx_seq_one_letter_code
_entity_poly.pdbx_strand_id
1 'polypeptide(L)'
;MGITRWWTSKDIYDNPGYRRHCAGLAKFTADVMERYMKRNYDVRLIGLDGSPSSGVRFTGTSDPIWGGRPQATPEQYKIVQGKGIWIEELEKELERRGLPFPKSTGVPMDDPAFSMDKSVKEIEKFLEE
;
A
#
# COMPACT_ATOMS: atom_id res chain seq x y z
N MET A 1 -8.31 18.12 -14.06
CA MET A 1 -9.56 17.40 -14.04
C MET A 1 -9.97 17.05 -12.64
N GLY A 2 -11.11 17.54 -12.23
CA GLY A 2 -11.54 17.45 -10.85
C GLY A 2 -12.24 16.15 -10.46
N ILE A 3 -11.67 14.99 -10.79
CA ILE A 3 -12.25 13.75 -10.29
C ILE A 3 -11.84 13.59 -8.83
N THR A 4 -12.83 13.70 -7.96
CA THR A 4 -12.60 13.47 -6.54
C THR A 4 -12.37 11.99 -6.32
N ARG A 5 -11.21 11.63 -5.79
CA ARG A 5 -10.85 10.24 -5.50
C ARG A 5 -11.15 9.85 -4.06
N TRP A 6 -12.26 10.33 -3.53
CA TRP A 6 -12.63 10.03 -2.15
C TRP A 6 -12.70 8.53 -1.89
N TRP A 7 -13.09 7.75 -2.89
CA TRP A 7 -13.19 6.29 -2.78
C TRP A 7 -11.82 5.60 -2.68
N THR A 8 -10.73 6.31 -2.95
CA THR A 8 -9.38 5.76 -2.78
C THR A 8 -8.77 6.17 -1.44
N SER A 9 -9.53 6.86 -0.61
CA SER A 9 -9.08 7.25 0.72
C SER A 9 -9.03 6.03 1.64
N LYS A 10 -7.92 5.88 2.34
CA LYS A 10 -7.75 4.83 3.35
C LYS A 10 -8.86 4.88 4.40
N ASP A 11 -9.33 6.09 4.73
CA ASP A 11 -10.34 6.28 5.78
C ASP A 11 -11.66 5.58 5.48
N ILE A 12 -12.02 5.39 4.19
CA ILE A 12 -13.22 4.66 3.79
C ILE A 12 -13.10 3.18 4.13
N TYR A 13 -11.91 2.63 3.93
CA TYR A 13 -11.68 1.19 4.04
C TYR A 13 -11.20 0.76 5.41
N ASP A 14 -10.78 1.71 6.25
CA ASP A 14 -10.24 1.38 7.58
C ASP A 14 -11.37 1.08 8.56
N ASN A 15 -11.89 -0.13 8.48
CA ASN A 15 -12.92 -0.64 9.36
C ASN A 15 -12.62 -2.11 9.71
N PRO A 16 -13.22 -2.63 10.80
CA PRO A 16 -12.90 -3.98 11.27
C PRO A 16 -13.15 -5.08 10.24
N GLY A 17 -14.21 -4.96 9.44
CA GLY A 17 -14.53 -5.97 8.42
C GLY A 17 -13.48 -6.04 7.33
N TYR A 18 -13.10 -4.89 6.81
CA TYR A 18 -12.08 -4.84 5.77
C TYR A 18 -10.71 -5.25 6.31
N ARG A 19 -10.39 -4.85 7.54
CA ARG A 19 -9.15 -5.29 8.21
C ARG A 19 -9.08 -6.81 8.33
N ARG A 20 -10.17 -7.46 8.70
CA ARG A 20 -10.23 -8.94 8.77
C ARG A 20 -10.03 -9.56 7.40
N HIS A 21 -10.63 -8.98 6.37
CA HIS A 21 -10.46 -9.46 5.00
C HIS A 21 -8.99 -9.35 4.58
N CYS A 22 -8.38 -8.19 4.80
CA CYS A 22 -6.97 -7.97 4.46
C CYS A 22 -6.04 -8.88 5.28
N ALA A 23 -6.36 -9.10 6.55
CA ALA A 23 -5.57 -10.01 7.40
C ALA A 23 -5.58 -11.44 6.85
N GLY A 24 -6.74 -11.91 6.36
CA GLY A 24 -6.85 -13.22 5.73
C GLY A 24 -6.01 -13.34 4.46
N LEU A 25 -6.06 -12.33 3.61
CA LEU A 25 -5.24 -12.27 2.41
C LEU A 25 -3.74 -12.18 2.75
N ALA A 26 -3.41 -11.42 3.79
CA ALA A 26 -2.04 -11.25 4.23
C ALA A 26 -1.43 -12.58 4.72
N LYS A 27 -2.21 -13.43 5.38
CA LYS A 27 -1.76 -14.75 5.80
C LYS A 27 -1.33 -15.60 4.62
N PHE A 28 -2.12 -15.60 3.55
CA PHE A 28 -1.79 -16.34 2.34
C PHE A 28 -0.48 -15.83 1.72
N THR A 29 -0.36 -14.52 1.60
CA THR A 29 0.86 -13.89 1.05
C THR A 29 2.06 -14.19 1.94
N ALA A 30 1.89 -14.08 3.26
CA ALA A 30 2.96 -14.38 4.20
C ALA A 30 3.42 -15.84 4.12
N ASP A 31 2.49 -16.78 3.86
CA ASP A 31 2.87 -18.19 3.65
C ASP A 31 3.82 -18.34 2.47
N VAL A 32 3.53 -17.67 1.36
CA VAL A 32 4.38 -17.69 0.17
C VAL A 32 5.73 -17.04 0.47
N MET A 33 5.71 -15.85 1.08
CA MET A 33 6.94 -15.12 1.41
C MET A 33 7.83 -15.92 2.36
N GLU A 34 7.26 -16.50 3.41
CA GLU A 34 8.00 -17.31 4.37
C GLU A 34 8.69 -18.48 3.69
N ARG A 35 8.00 -19.13 2.77
CA ARG A 35 8.54 -20.27 2.03
C ARG A 35 9.79 -19.90 1.25
N TYR A 36 9.76 -18.74 0.59
CA TYR A 36 10.91 -18.26 -0.18
C TYR A 36 12.02 -17.72 0.73
N MET A 37 11.66 -16.99 1.78
CA MET A 37 12.65 -16.47 2.74
C MET A 37 13.44 -17.58 3.41
N LYS A 38 12.77 -18.68 3.78
CA LYS A 38 13.43 -19.83 4.40
C LYS A 38 14.39 -20.57 3.46
N ARG A 39 14.25 -20.35 2.17
CA ARG A 39 15.16 -20.89 1.14
C ARG A 39 16.22 -19.88 0.72
N ASN A 40 16.38 -18.82 1.47
CA ASN A 40 17.36 -17.74 1.25
C ASN A 40 17.14 -16.96 -0.04
N TYR A 41 15.89 -16.88 -0.53
CA TYR A 41 15.55 -15.97 -1.62
C TYR A 41 15.43 -14.55 -1.09
N ASP A 42 15.86 -13.59 -1.90
CA ASP A 42 15.69 -12.18 -1.62
C ASP A 42 14.28 -11.74 -2.07
N VAL A 43 13.36 -11.76 -1.13
CA VAL A 43 11.96 -11.40 -1.40
C VAL A 43 11.82 -9.87 -1.33
N ARG A 44 11.23 -9.29 -2.36
CA ARG A 44 11.00 -7.85 -2.43
C ARG A 44 9.55 -7.55 -2.72
N LEU A 45 9.08 -6.41 -2.23
CA LEU A 45 7.69 -6.01 -2.36
C LEU A 45 7.59 -4.71 -3.15
N ILE A 46 6.77 -4.73 -4.20
CA ILE A 46 6.46 -3.54 -4.98
C ILE A 46 4.96 -3.30 -4.82
N GLY A 47 4.63 -2.16 -4.24
CA GLY A 47 3.24 -1.76 -4.00
C GLY A 47 2.79 -0.64 -4.92
N LEU A 48 1.55 -0.24 -4.76
CA LEU A 48 0.94 0.85 -5.50
C LEU A 48 0.76 2.03 -4.54
N ASP A 49 1.67 2.99 -4.60
CA ASP A 49 1.61 4.17 -3.74
C ASP A 49 0.37 5.01 -4.04
N GLY A 50 -0.24 5.53 -3.00
CA GLY A 50 -1.53 6.22 -3.08
C GLY A 50 -2.72 5.31 -2.85
N SER A 51 -2.54 4.00 -2.96
CA SER A 51 -3.60 3.02 -2.76
C SER A 51 -4.02 2.92 -1.29
N PRO A 52 -5.32 2.80 -0.99
CA PRO A 52 -5.77 2.59 0.39
C PRO A 52 -5.40 1.22 0.95
N SER A 53 -5.11 0.25 0.09
CA SER A 53 -4.75 -1.10 0.50
C SER A 53 -3.29 -1.45 0.26
N SER A 54 -2.72 -1.07 -0.87
CA SER A 54 -1.41 -1.52 -1.33
C SER A 54 -0.34 -0.43 -1.40
N GLY A 55 -0.59 0.73 -0.81
CA GLY A 55 0.44 1.75 -0.65
C GLY A 55 1.54 1.27 0.28
N VAL A 56 2.79 1.49 -0.11
CA VAL A 56 3.96 1.09 0.68
C VAL A 56 4.59 2.29 1.36
N ARG A 57 4.77 3.39 0.63
CA ARG A 57 5.35 4.64 1.14
C ARG A 57 4.29 5.70 1.37
N PHE A 58 3.28 5.71 0.52
CA PHE A 58 2.23 6.72 0.53
C PHE A 58 0.86 6.08 0.37
N THR A 59 -0.13 6.68 1.00
CA THR A 59 -1.53 6.28 0.87
C THR A 59 -2.39 7.52 0.73
N GLY A 60 -3.64 7.34 0.33
CA GLY A 60 -4.59 8.44 0.22
C GLY A 60 -5.39 8.61 1.50
N THR A 61 -5.63 9.84 1.88
CA THR A 61 -6.50 10.16 3.00
C THR A 61 -7.36 11.37 2.66
N SER A 62 -8.46 11.52 3.38
CA SER A 62 -9.29 12.70 3.31
C SER A 62 -9.32 13.37 4.69
N ASP A 63 -9.86 14.59 4.75
CA ASP A 63 -10.01 15.25 6.03
C ASP A 63 -10.80 14.34 6.99
N PRO A 64 -10.32 14.10 8.21
CA PRO A 64 -10.99 13.23 9.17
C PRO A 64 -12.46 13.59 9.43
N ILE A 65 -12.82 14.86 9.29
CA ILE A 65 -14.21 15.31 9.48
C ILE A 65 -15.14 14.67 8.45
N TRP A 66 -14.61 14.34 7.26
CA TRP A 66 -15.40 13.72 6.18
C TRP A 66 -15.37 12.22 6.24
N GLY A 67 -14.33 11.64 6.88
CA GLY A 67 -14.20 10.19 7.03
C GLY A 67 -14.29 9.43 5.71
N GLY A 68 -13.76 10.01 4.62
CA GLY A 68 -13.83 9.39 3.31
C GLY A 68 -15.19 9.47 2.65
N ARG A 69 -16.09 10.32 3.13
CA ARG A 69 -17.45 10.46 2.60
C ARG A 69 -17.45 11.02 1.18
N PRO A 70 -18.52 10.72 0.39
CA PRO A 70 -18.64 11.24 -0.98
C PRO A 70 -18.62 12.77 -1.09
N GLN A 71 -18.92 13.48 -0.01
CA GLN A 71 -18.94 14.93 0.02
C GLN A 71 -17.54 15.55 0.11
N ALA A 72 -16.51 14.74 0.35
CA ALA A 72 -15.15 15.23 0.38
C ALA A 72 -14.78 15.88 -0.96
N THR A 73 -14.22 17.08 -0.90
CA THR A 73 -13.76 17.78 -2.10
C THR A 73 -12.36 17.32 -2.49
N PRO A 74 -11.91 17.60 -3.73
CA PRO A 74 -10.54 17.27 -4.13
C PRO A 74 -9.47 17.86 -3.21
N GLU A 75 -9.73 19.03 -2.61
CA GLU A 75 -8.81 19.66 -1.69
C GLU A 75 -8.70 18.91 -0.36
N GLN A 76 -9.69 18.10 -0.04
CA GLN A 76 -9.73 17.32 1.21
C GLN A 76 -9.09 15.96 1.04
N TYR A 77 -8.88 15.52 -0.19
CA TYR A 77 -8.15 14.28 -0.49
C TYR A 77 -6.67 14.61 -0.65
N LYS A 78 -5.84 13.89 0.07
CA LYS A 78 -4.38 14.09 0.06
C LYS A 78 -3.67 12.76 -0.01
N ILE A 79 -2.54 12.77 -0.69
CA ILE A 79 -1.57 11.67 -0.61
C ILE A 79 -0.65 11.98 0.55
N VAL A 80 -0.58 11.07 1.50
CA VAL A 80 0.22 11.25 2.71
C VAL A 80 1.17 10.08 2.89
N GLN A 81 2.25 10.31 3.63
CA GLN A 81 3.17 9.25 3.98
C GLN A 81 2.44 8.22 4.85
N GLY A 82 2.56 6.95 4.50
CA GLY A 82 1.89 5.88 5.22
C GLY A 82 1.68 4.65 4.35
N LYS A 83 1.15 3.61 4.96
CA LYS A 83 0.90 2.33 4.30
C LYS A 83 -0.59 2.09 4.11
N GLY A 84 -0.92 1.35 3.05
CA GLY A 84 -2.27 0.87 2.85
C GLY A 84 -2.64 -0.22 3.86
N ILE A 85 -3.94 -0.50 3.98
CA ILE A 85 -4.46 -1.40 5.01
C ILE A 85 -3.94 -2.81 4.85
N TRP A 86 -3.92 -3.34 3.62
CA TRP A 86 -3.39 -4.69 3.38
C TRP A 86 -1.90 -4.78 3.70
N ILE A 87 -1.13 -3.75 3.35
CA ILE A 87 0.30 -3.71 3.67
C ILE A 87 0.51 -3.70 5.18
N GLU A 88 -0.30 -2.94 5.93
CA GLU A 88 -0.21 -2.93 7.39
C GLU A 88 -0.54 -4.30 7.98
N GLU A 89 -1.58 -4.97 7.46
CA GLU A 89 -1.92 -6.32 7.93
C GLU A 89 -0.85 -7.33 7.57
N LEU A 90 -0.23 -7.20 6.40
CA LEU A 90 0.90 -8.04 6.01
C LEU A 90 2.10 -7.84 6.95
N GLU A 91 2.40 -6.59 7.29
CA GLU A 91 3.47 -6.26 8.23
C GLU A 91 3.22 -6.92 9.59
N LYS A 92 1.99 -6.82 10.11
CA LYS A 92 1.61 -7.46 11.36
C LYS A 92 1.76 -8.98 11.30
N GLU A 93 1.37 -9.59 10.20
CA GLU A 93 1.46 -11.04 10.04
C GLU A 93 2.91 -11.52 10.00
N LEU A 94 3.76 -10.82 9.25
CA LEU A 94 5.18 -11.14 9.20
C LEU A 94 5.85 -10.97 10.56
N GLU A 95 5.53 -9.89 11.26
CA GLU A 95 6.05 -9.65 12.60
C GLU A 95 5.64 -10.76 13.56
N ARG A 96 4.36 -11.18 13.52
CA ARG A 96 3.87 -12.27 14.34
C ARG A 96 4.62 -13.57 14.09
N ARG A 97 5.09 -13.80 12.87
CA ARG A 97 5.87 -14.99 12.49
C ARG A 97 7.36 -14.85 12.75
N GLY A 98 7.81 -13.70 13.23
CA GLY A 98 9.23 -13.43 13.41
C GLY A 98 10.00 -13.27 12.10
N LEU A 99 9.29 -12.90 11.02
CA LEU A 99 9.90 -12.70 9.70
C LEU A 99 10.13 -11.21 9.44
N PRO A 100 11.20 -10.84 8.74
CA PRO A 100 11.44 -9.44 8.40
C PRO A 100 10.45 -8.95 7.36
N PHE A 101 10.10 -7.67 7.44
CA PHE A 101 9.37 -7.05 6.34
C PHE A 101 10.32 -6.90 5.16
N PRO A 102 9.90 -7.30 3.95
CA PRO A 102 10.81 -7.28 2.80
C PRO A 102 11.19 -5.86 2.40
N LYS A 103 12.35 -5.73 1.77
CA LYS A 103 12.71 -4.48 1.11
C LYS A 103 11.61 -4.13 0.13
N SER A 104 11.16 -2.88 0.14
CA SER A 104 9.95 -2.52 -0.58
C SER A 104 10.04 -1.14 -1.25
N THR A 105 9.28 -0.98 -2.32
CA THR A 105 9.10 0.29 -2.99
C THR A 105 7.68 0.37 -3.53
N GLY A 106 7.27 1.55 -4.00
CA GLY A 106 5.94 1.76 -4.55
C GLY A 106 5.98 2.45 -5.90
N VAL A 107 4.95 2.20 -6.71
CA VAL A 107 4.74 2.88 -7.98
C VAL A 107 3.78 4.04 -7.72
N PRO A 108 4.20 5.30 -7.93
CA PRO A 108 3.38 6.46 -7.57
C PRO A 108 2.42 6.85 -8.70
N MET A 109 1.48 5.99 -9.05
CA MET A 109 0.56 6.20 -10.17
C MET A 109 -0.37 7.40 -9.99
N ASP A 110 -0.61 7.83 -8.75
CA ASP A 110 -1.46 8.98 -8.46
C ASP A 110 -0.69 10.31 -8.46
N ASP A 111 0.63 10.28 -8.64
CA ASP A 111 1.44 11.48 -8.73
C ASP A 111 1.22 12.12 -10.10
N PRO A 112 0.88 13.43 -10.17
CA PRO A 112 0.75 14.13 -11.45
C PRO A 112 2.01 14.07 -12.32
N ALA A 113 3.17 13.91 -11.70
CA ALA A 113 4.45 13.79 -12.40
C ALA A 113 4.78 12.34 -12.78
N PHE A 114 3.83 11.40 -12.61
CA PHE A 114 4.05 9.99 -12.91
C PHE A 114 4.45 9.78 -14.36
N SER A 115 5.51 9.00 -14.57
CA SER A 115 5.96 8.55 -15.88
C SER A 115 6.22 7.05 -15.83
N MET A 116 5.61 6.31 -16.74
CA MET A 116 5.79 4.86 -16.82
C MET A 116 7.27 4.50 -17.06
N ASP A 117 7.91 5.20 -17.99
CA ASP A 117 9.32 4.94 -18.31
C ASP A 117 10.23 5.16 -17.12
N LYS A 118 10.01 6.25 -16.39
CA LYS A 118 10.78 6.55 -15.19
C LYS A 118 10.54 5.52 -14.09
N SER A 119 9.30 5.12 -13.91
CA SER A 119 8.94 4.13 -12.90
C SER A 119 9.54 2.76 -13.19
N VAL A 120 9.54 2.34 -14.45
CA VAL A 120 10.18 1.08 -14.86
C VAL A 120 11.66 1.11 -14.53
N LYS A 121 12.34 2.19 -14.83
CA LYS A 121 13.77 2.35 -14.52
C LYS A 121 14.04 2.30 -13.02
N GLU A 122 13.20 2.95 -12.23
CA GLU A 122 13.33 2.93 -10.77
C GLU A 122 13.12 1.53 -10.19
N ILE A 123 12.16 0.78 -10.73
CA ILE A 123 11.92 -0.61 -10.31
C ILE A 123 13.09 -1.50 -10.69
N GLU A 124 13.61 -1.36 -11.92
CA GLU A 124 14.78 -2.12 -12.35
C GLU A 124 15.96 -1.88 -11.41
N LYS A 125 16.22 -0.63 -11.08
CA LYS A 125 17.27 -0.25 -10.14
C LYS A 125 17.02 -0.86 -8.76
N PHE A 126 15.78 -0.80 -8.29
CA PHE A 126 15.38 -1.37 -7.01
C PHE A 126 15.64 -2.89 -6.97
N LEU A 127 15.34 -3.59 -8.06
CA LEU A 127 15.54 -5.04 -8.13
C LEU A 127 17.02 -5.43 -8.21
N GLU A 128 17.89 -4.52 -8.62
CA GLU A 128 19.33 -4.74 -8.69
C GLU A 128 20.06 -4.44 -7.37
N GLU A 129 19.41 -3.72 -6.46
CA GLU A 129 20.04 -3.34 -5.19
C GLU A 129 20.33 -4.51 -4.25
#